data_2521ba18beea974494dfff0604c8c3e0
#
_entry.id   2521ba18beea974494dfff0604c8c3e0
#
_cell.length_a   1.000
_cell.length_b   1.000
_cell.length_c   1.000
_cell.angle_alpha   90.00
_cell.angle_beta   90.00
_cell.angle_gamma   90.00
#
_symmetry.space_group_name_H-M   'P 1'
#
loop_
_entity.id
_entity.type
_entity.pdbx_description
1 polymer ?
#
loop_
_entity_poly.entity_id
_entity_poly.type
_entity_poly.pdbx_seq_one_letter_code
_entity_poly.pdbx_strand_id
1 'polypeptide(L)'
;VKLCALACALAISPTSAAEPLKVGFVYVSPIGQAGWTWQHDQARQAMQKSLGARVQTRHVEAVPEGADAKRVMREPAAAGTTLIFATSFGYLEPALRVAAEHKDVKFEHAGGYKTAPNLNTYNARFYEGRWLAGWLAGKSSKSGVAGYVAGFPLPEVIQGINAFALGMRAANPNATVRVAWLGTWFDPPKEREAALALIGGGADVLANHSGSPAVPQTAQERGVKVIGYQSDMSRFAPDAQLAAVTSDWSGHYTRVAQAVMAGTWQPQAVWGGIKDGMVRLSAVHAGVPADVKRELAAREKALIAGTAGPFVGRLVDQDSRVRQERGALGDDAIAKMDWFVQGVVGNLPK
;
A
#
# COMPACT_ATOMS: atom_id res chain seq x y z
N VAL A 1 -24.41 16.02 -76.85
CA VAL A 1 -23.54 16.22 -75.70
C VAL A 1 -24.06 15.29 -74.60
N LYS A 2 -23.34 14.14 -74.38
CA LYS A 2 -23.64 13.18 -73.27
C LYS A 2 -22.71 13.51 -72.12
N LEU A 3 -23.24 13.98 -70.98
CA LEU A 3 -22.51 14.11 -69.70
C LEU A 3 -22.42 12.72 -69.02
N CYS A 4 -21.23 12.17 -68.86
CA CYS A 4 -20.99 11.06 -67.95
C CYS A 4 -20.70 11.61 -66.56
N ALA A 5 -21.62 11.37 -65.62
CA ALA A 5 -21.40 11.63 -64.19
C ALA A 5 -20.56 10.47 -63.60
N LEU A 6 -19.32 10.77 -63.19
CA LEU A 6 -18.42 9.85 -62.50
C LEU A 6 -18.77 9.86 -60.99
N ALA A 7 -19.48 8.85 -60.50
CA ALA A 7 -19.76 8.68 -59.08
C ALA A 7 -18.52 8.10 -58.39
N CYS A 8 -17.81 8.94 -57.62
CA CYS A 8 -16.74 8.49 -56.72
C CYS A 8 -17.36 7.83 -55.49
N ALA A 9 -17.37 6.51 -55.41
CA ALA A 9 -17.74 5.79 -54.19
C ALA A 9 -16.57 5.87 -53.19
N LEU A 10 -16.68 6.65 -52.15
CA LEU A 10 -15.79 6.62 -51.01
C LEU A 10 -15.98 5.28 -50.26
N ALA A 11 -15.03 4.38 -50.42
CA ALA A 11 -14.95 3.17 -49.60
C ALA A 11 -14.60 3.56 -48.18
N ILE A 12 -15.54 3.58 -47.27
CA ILE A 12 -15.32 3.68 -45.83
C ILE A 12 -14.78 2.29 -45.42
N SER A 13 -13.46 2.19 -45.27
CA SER A 13 -12.85 1.00 -44.64
C SER A 13 -13.31 0.94 -43.19
N PRO A 14 -13.86 -0.19 -42.74
CA PRO A 14 -14.20 -0.33 -41.33
C PRO A 14 -12.88 -0.22 -40.52
N THR A 15 -12.81 0.77 -39.66
CA THR A 15 -11.71 0.88 -38.68
C THR A 15 -11.84 -0.33 -37.77
N SER A 16 -10.98 -1.33 -37.96
CA SER A 16 -10.88 -2.48 -37.04
C SER A 16 -10.64 -1.91 -35.65
N ALA A 17 -11.58 -2.07 -34.74
CA ALA A 17 -11.34 -1.72 -33.34
C ALA A 17 -10.13 -2.52 -32.85
N ALA A 18 -9.11 -1.83 -32.35
CA ALA A 18 -7.94 -2.49 -31.79
C ALA A 18 -8.37 -3.49 -30.71
N GLU A 19 -7.76 -4.66 -30.69
CA GLU A 19 -8.03 -5.65 -29.63
C GLU A 19 -7.77 -5.04 -28.25
N PRO A 20 -8.64 -5.32 -27.25
CA PRO A 20 -8.46 -4.78 -25.91
C PRO A 20 -7.17 -5.30 -25.26
N LEU A 21 -6.47 -4.43 -24.54
CA LEU A 21 -5.33 -4.83 -23.73
C LEU A 21 -5.78 -5.85 -22.67
N LYS A 22 -5.20 -7.05 -22.69
CA LYS A 22 -5.49 -8.11 -21.71
C LYS A 22 -4.59 -7.91 -20.49
N VAL A 23 -5.21 -7.69 -19.32
CA VAL A 23 -4.53 -7.38 -18.05
C VAL A 23 -4.86 -8.43 -17.00
N GLY A 24 -3.82 -9.08 -16.46
CA GLY A 24 -3.92 -10.05 -15.38
C GLY A 24 -3.55 -9.44 -14.01
N PHE A 25 -4.25 -9.87 -12.97
CA PHE A 25 -3.93 -9.51 -11.58
C PHE A 25 -3.77 -10.76 -10.73
N VAL A 26 -2.71 -10.81 -9.91
CA VAL A 26 -2.45 -11.92 -9.00
C VAL A 26 -2.45 -11.40 -7.58
N TYR A 27 -3.40 -11.87 -6.76
CA TYR A 27 -3.67 -11.41 -5.40
C TYR A 27 -3.28 -12.46 -4.36
N VAL A 28 -2.60 -12.03 -3.31
CA VAL A 28 -2.06 -12.89 -2.24
C VAL A 28 -3.11 -13.41 -1.27
N SER A 29 -4.22 -12.69 -1.13
CA SER A 29 -5.33 -13.05 -0.24
C SER A 29 -6.66 -12.95 -0.99
N PRO A 30 -7.76 -13.43 -0.40
CA PRO A 30 -9.10 -13.10 -0.90
C PRO A 30 -9.29 -11.58 -0.97
N ILE A 31 -10.08 -11.10 -1.95
CA ILE A 31 -10.40 -9.68 -2.10
C ILE A 31 -11.10 -9.17 -0.82
N GLY A 32 -12.01 -9.94 -0.29
CA GLY A 32 -12.73 -9.57 0.92
C GLY A 32 -13.49 -8.25 0.78
N GLN A 33 -13.47 -7.45 1.84
CA GLN A 33 -14.20 -6.18 1.88
C GLN A 33 -13.33 -5.01 2.35
N ALA A 34 -12.05 -5.22 2.67
CA ALA A 34 -11.09 -4.22 3.12
C ALA A 34 -9.67 -4.76 2.99
N GLY A 35 -8.66 -3.93 3.21
CA GLY A 35 -7.26 -4.30 3.26
C GLY A 35 -6.55 -4.23 1.92
N TRP A 36 -5.40 -4.92 1.86
CA TRP A 36 -4.46 -4.85 0.73
C TRP A 36 -5.08 -5.29 -0.59
N THR A 37 -5.55 -6.53 -0.69
CA THR A 37 -6.12 -7.09 -1.92
C THR A 37 -7.37 -6.35 -2.36
N TRP A 38 -8.25 -5.96 -1.42
CA TRP A 38 -9.39 -5.10 -1.69
C TRP A 38 -8.98 -3.81 -2.41
N GLN A 39 -7.96 -3.14 -1.89
CA GLN A 39 -7.53 -1.84 -2.45
C GLN A 39 -6.91 -1.99 -3.85
N HIS A 40 -6.18 -3.07 -4.10
CA HIS A 40 -5.71 -3.40 -5.44
C HIS A 40 -6.84 -3.72 -6.41
N ASP A 41 -7.87 -4.43 -5.95
CA ASP A 41 -9.03 -4.75 -6.79
C ASP A 41 -9.91 -3.52 -7.08
N GLN A 42 -10.08 -2.61 -6.12
CA GLN A 42 -10.74 -1.32 -6.36
C GLN A 42 -10.00 -0.51 -7.44
N ALA A 43 -8.68 -0.51 -7.43
CA ALA A 43 -7.87 0.14 -8.45
C ALA A 43 -7.98 -0.53 -9.82
N ARG A 44 -8.03 -1.87 -9.88
CA ARG A 44 -8.31 -2.64 -11.10
C ARG A 44 -9.66 -2.23 -11.70
N GLN A 45 -10.71 -2.21 -10.87
CA GLN A 45 -12.06 -1.82 -11.29
C GLN A 45 -12.10 -0.36 -11.77
N ALA A 46 -11.43 0.56 -11.06
CA ALA A 46 -11.32 1.96 -11.45
C ALA A 46 -10.62 2.13 -12.80
N MET A 47 -9.51 1.42 -13.03
CA MET A 47 -8.81 1.37 -14.32
C MET A 47 -9.73 0.81 -15.42
N GLN A 48 -10.40 -0.31 -15.19
CA GLN A 48 -11.35 -0.91 -16.14
C GLN A 48 -12.47 0.08 -16.51
N LYS A 49 -13.03 0.75 -15.51
CA LYS A 49 -14.06 1.77 -15.72
C LYS A 49 -13.54 2.97 -16.53
N SER A 50 -12.34 3.46 -16.22
CA SER A 50 -11.73 4.60 -16.90
C SER A 50 -11.37 4.32 -18.35
N LEU A 51 -10.89 3.12 -18.66
CA LEU A 51 -10.42 2.74 -19.98
C LEU A 51 -11.50 2.06 -20.82
N GLY A 52 -12.58 1.58 -20.20
CA GLY A 52 -13.74 0.97 -20.88
C GLY A 52 -13.34 -0.27 -21.69
N ALA A 53 -13.86 -0.34 -22.91
CA ALA A 53 -13.63 -1.47 -23.82
C ALA A 53 -12.18 -1.62 -24.30
N ARG A 54 -11.29 -0.66 -24.03
CA ARG A 54 -9.88 -0.72 -24.41
C ARG A 54 -9.07 -1.69 -23.57
N VAL A 55 -9.58 -2.13 -22.42
CA VAL A 55 -8.92 -3.09 -21.52
C VAL A 55 -9.88 -4.21 -21.13
N GLN A 56 -9.33 -5.41 -20.96
CA GLN A 56 -10.03 -6.57 -20.41
C GLN A 56 -9.22 -7.08 -19.23
N THR A 57 -9.78 -7.04 -18.01
CA THR A 57 -9.08 -7.47 -16.80
C THR A 57 -9.53 -8.85 -16.34
N ARG A 58 -8.58 -9.64 -15.83
CA ARG A 58 -8.83 -10.90 -15.10
C ARG A 58 -8.01 -10.88 -13.80
N HIS A 59 -8.44 -11.62 -12.80
CA HIS A 59 -7.70 -11.77 -11.54
C HIS A 59 -7.77 -13.20 -11.02
N VAL A 60 -6.81 -13.55 -10.18
CA VAL A 60 -6.77 -14.78 -9.38
C VAL A 60 -6.46 -14.38 -7.96
N GLU A 61 -7.26 -14.89 -7.00
CA GLU A 61 -7.17 -14.58 -5.58
C GLU A 61 -6.50 -15.68 -4.77
N ALA A 62 -6.08 -15.36 -3.56
CA ALA A 62 -5.55 -16.29 -2.57
C ALA A 62 -4.42 -17.16 -3.13
N VAL A 63 -3.53 -16.56 -3.92
CA VAL A 63 -2.38 -17.25 -4.50
C VAL A 63 -1.23 -17.21 -3.50
N PRO A 64 -0.75 -18.37 -3.00
CA PRO A 64 0.41 -18.40 -2.12
C PRO A 64 1.68 -17.86 -2.81
N GLU A 65 2.54 -17.22 -2.03
CA GLU A 65 3.85 -16.80 -2.52
C GLU A 65 4.74 -18.00 -2.87
N GLY A 66 5.64 -17.84 -3.84
CA GLY A 66 6.55 -18.90 -4.29
C GLY A 66 6.13 -19.61 -5.57
N ALA A 67 6.09 -20.95 -5.56
CA ALA A 67 5.88 -21.77 -6.77
C ALA A 67 4.51 -21.58 -7.41
N ASP A 68 3.46 -21.45 -6.61
CA ASP A 68 2.10 -21.20 -7.09
C ASP A 68 1.99 -19.86 -7.80
N ALA A 69 2.59 -18.80 -7.25
CA ALA A 69 2.62 -17.49 -7.89
C ALA A 69 3.29 -17.55 -9.27
N LYS A 70 4.38 -18.32 -9.41
CA LYS A 70 5.05 -18.53 -10.71
C LYS A 70 4.10 -19.19 -11.71
N ARG A 71 3.42 -20.28 -11.32
CA ARG A 71 2.49 -21.01 -12.16
C ARG A 71 1.34 -20.12 -12.60
N VAL A 72 0.69 -19.44 -11.66
CA VAL A 72 -0.48 -18.57 -11.90
C VAL A 72 -0.14 -17.39 -12.80
N MET A 73 1.07 -16.83 -12.76
CA MET A 73 1.51 -15.77 -13.67
C MET A 73 1.87 -16.29 -15.07
N ARG A 74 2.44 -17.50 -15.16
CA ARG A 74 2.82 -18.11 -16.45
C ARG A 74 1.62 -18.45 -17.32
N GLU A 75 0.55 -18.97 -16.74
CA GLU A 75 -0.66 -19.37 -17.47
C GLU A 75 -1.27 -18.20 -18.28
N PRO A 76 -1.61 -17.03 -17.71
CA PRO A 76 -2.12 -15.91 -18.48
C PRO A 76 -1.08 -15.34 -19.46
N ALA A 77 0.20 -15.34 -19.11
CA ALA A 77 1.26 -14.87 -20.01
C ALA A 77 1.30 -15.72 -21.28
N ALA A 78 1.22 -17.05 -21.15
CA ALA A 78 1.15 -17.97 -22.29
C ALA A 78 -0.17 -17.86 -23.09
N ALA A 79 -1.26 -17.42 -22.43
CA ALA A 79 -2.59 -17.24 -23.04
C ALA A 79 -2.80 -15.85 -23.68
N GLY A 80 -1.73 -15.07 -23.87
CA GLY A 80 -1.77 -13.77 -24.55
C GLY A 80 -2.16 -12.57 -23.68
N THR A 81 -2.06 -12.69 -22.35
CA THR A 81 -2.08 -11.52 -21.45
C THR A 81 -0.79 -10.72 -21.64
N THR A 82 -0.90 -9.42 -21.84
CA THR A 82 0.25 -8.55 -22.17
C THR A 82 0.73 -7.67 -21.01
N LEU A 83 -0.07 -7.55 -19.96
CA LEU A 83 0.26 -6.82 -18.73
C LEU A 83 -0.19 -7.63 -17.53
N ILE A 84 0.71 -7.85 -16.56
CA ILE A 84 0.42 -8.59 -15.33
C ILE A 84 0.83 -7.77 -14.12
N PHE A 85 -0.11 -7.54 -13.19
CA PHE A 85 0.12 -6.95 -11.88
C PHE A 85 0.29 -8.07 -10.85
N ALA A 86 1.48 -8.16 -10.26
CA ALA A 86 1.85 -9.09 -9.20
C ALA A 86 1.84 -8.34 -7.86
N THR A 87 0.81 -8.52 -7.05
CA THR A 87 0.48 -7.62 -5.94
C THR A 87 0.91 -8.14 -4.56
N SER A 88 2.06 -8.78 -4.46
CA SER A 88 2.64 -9.17 -3.17
C SER A 88 4.16 -9.16 -3.22
N PHE A 89 4.79 -8.86 -2.08
CA PHE A 89 6.25 -8.79 -1.95
C PHE A 89 6.93 -10.09 -2.40
N GLY A 90 6.46 -11.24 -1.95
CA GLY A 90 7.05 -12.56 -2.28
C GLY A 90 6.80 -13.03 -3.71
N TYR A 91 6.09 -12.24 -4.53
CA TYR A 91 5.92 -12.54 -5.96
C TYR A 91 7.10 -12.06 -6.82
N LEU A 92 8.09 -11.32 -6.27
CA LEU A 92 9.17 -10.73 -7.07
C LEU A 92 9.98 -11.77 -7.84
N GLU A 93 10.54 -12.76 -7.16
CA GLU A 93 11.35 -13.78 -7.82
C GLU A 93 10.52 -14.66 -8.78
N PRO A 94 9.30 -15.11 -8.44
CA PRO A 94 8.38 -15.71 -9.40
C PRO A 94 8.13 -14.84 -10.64
N ALA A 95 7.84 -13.55 -10.46
CA ALA A 95 7.56 -12.62 -11.57
C ALA A 95 8.79 -12.42 -12.47
N LEU A 96 9.99 -12.25 -11.89
CA LEU A 96 11.25 -12.13 -12.64
C LEU A 96 11.51 -13.36 -13.53
N ARG A 97 11.22 -14.56 -13.01
CA ARG A 97 11.38 -15.80 -13.77
C ARG A 97 10.39 -15.89 -14.94
N VAL A 98 9.13 -15.54 -14.71
CA VAL A 98 8.12 -15.56 -15.78
C VAL A 98 8.39 -14.44 -16.79
N ALA A 99 8.82 -13.26 -16.36
CA ALA A 99 9.21 -12.15 -17.23
C ALA A 99 10.37 -12.52 -18.17
N ALA A 100 11.35 -13.28 -17.68
CA ALA A 100 12.46 -13.77 -18.50
C ALA A 100 12.00 -14.80 -19.57
N GLU A 101 10.96 -15.59 -19.27
CA GLU A 101 10.36 -16.56 -20.17
C GLU A 101 9.44 -15.90 -21.24
N HIS A 102 8.77 -14.77 -20.88
CA HIS A 102 7.77 -14.08 -21.70
C HIS A 102 8.15 -12.59 -21.90
N LYS A 103 9.11 -12.32 -22.78
CA LYS A 103 9.73 -10.98 -22.96
C LYS A 103 8.76 -9.91 -23.45
N ASP A 104 7.69 -10.30 -24.14
CA ASP A 104 6.68 -9.37 -24.68
C ASP A 104 5.63 -8.97 -23.63
N VAL A 105 5.51 -9.73 -22.54
CA VAL A 105 4.59 -9.43 -21.43
C VAL A 105 5.25 -8.44 -20.48
N LYS A 106 4.50 -7.40 -20.09
CA LYS A 106 4.93 -6.41 -19.08
C LYS A 106 4.44 -6.82 -17.72
N PHE A 107 5.31 -6.68 -16.72
CA PHE A 107 5.01 -6.99 -15.31
C PHE A 107 5.14 -5.75 -14.46
N GLU A 108 4.17 -5.56 -13.57
CA GLU A 108 4.15 -4.54 -12.53
C GLU A 108 4.12 -5.25 -11.17
N HIS A 109 5.17 -5.09 -10.39
CA HIS A 109 5.33 -5.79 -9.10
C HIS A 109 5.20 -4.83 -7.92
N ALA A 110 4.28 -5.09 -7.00
CA ALA A 110 4.10 -4.29 -5.79
C ALA A 110 5.14 -4.63 -4.71
N GLY A 111 5.78 -3.59 -4.14
CA GLY A 111 6.76 -3.74 -3.06
C GLY A 111 8.11 -4.31 -3.50
N GLY A 112 8.38 -4.42 -4.80
CA GLY A 112 9.64 -4.99 -5.30
C GLY A 112 10.84 -4.04 -5.17
N TYR A 113 12.03 -4.62 -5.26
CA TYR A 113 13.31 -3.92 -5.14
C TYR A 113 14.27 -4.21 -6.32
N LYS A 114 13.80 -4.95 -7.33
CA LYS A 114 14.53 -5.25 -8.57
C LYS A 114 13.63 -5.05 -9.77
N THR A 115 14.13 -4.40 -10.80
CA THR A 115 13.50 -4.28 -12.11
C THR A 115 14.15 -5.20 -13.15
N ALA A 116 13.46 -5.43 -14.28
CA ALA A 116 13.98 -6.13 -15.44
C ALA A 116 13.50 -5.40 -16.71
N PRO A 117 14.00 -5.73 -17.92
CA PRO A 117 13.61 -5.05 -19.15
C PRO A 117 12.10 -5.00 -19.42
N ASN A 118 11.34 -5.94 -18.84
CA ASN A 118 9.88 -6.01 -18.94
C ASN A 118 9.19 -6.14 -17.56
N LEU A 119 9.87 -5.77 -16.46
CA LEU A 119 9.32 -5.79 -15.12
C LEU A 119 9.63 -4.47 -14.38
N ASN A 120 8.59 -3.76 -14.02
CA ASN A 120 8.59 -2.61 -13.12
C ASN A 120 8.37 -3.03 -11.68
N THR A 121 8.78 -2.17 -10.76
CA THR A 121 8.34 -2.21 -9.37
C THR A 121 7.59 -0.93 -9.02
N TYR A 122 6.54 -1.05 -8.20
CA TYR A 122 5.85 0.09 -7.63
C TYR A 122 5.60 -0.13 -6.15
N ASN A 123 5.68 0.93 -5.38
CA ASN A 123 5.38 0.95 -3.96
C ASN A 123 4.90 2.33 -3.53
N ALA A 124 4.37 2.43 -2.32
CA ALA A 124 3.97 3.70 -1.75
C ALA A 124 4.78 4.03 -0.48
N ARG A 125 4.98 5.33 -0.23
CA ARG A 125 5.62 5.86 0.99
C ARG A 125 4.61 5.83 2.14
N PHE A 126 4.13 4.63 2.51
CA PHE A 126 3.13 4.44 3.57
C PHE A 126 3.55 5.09 4.88
N TYR A 127 4.86 5.14 5.13
CA TYR A 127 5.42 5.76 6.32
C TYR A 127 5.01 7.24 6.48
N GLU A 128 4.70 7.96 5.40
CA GLU A 128 4.20 9.33 5.46
C GLU A 128 2.84 9.39 6.15
N GLY A 129 1.90 8.56 5.70
CA GLY A 129 0.58 8.42 6.33
C GLY A 129 0.67 7.84 7.76
N ARG A 130 1.62 6.91 7.99
CA ARG A 130 1.86 6.33 9.32
C ARG A 130 2.33 7.37 10.34
N TRP A 131 3.17 8.31 9.93
CA TRP A 131 3.61 9.39 10.80
C TRP A 131 2.46 10.30 11.23
N LEU A 132 1.61 10.69 10.31
CA LEU A 132 0.41 11.48 10.60
C LEU A 132 -0.57 10.71 11.50
N ALA A 133 -0.81 9.44 11.19
CA ALA A 133 -1.67 8.56 11.98
C ALA A 133 -1.11 8.29 13.38
N GLY A 134 0.21 8.14 13.50
CA GLY A 134 0.90 8.03 14.79
C GLY A 134 0.71 9.27 15.64
N TRP A 135 0.83 10.46 15.05
CA TRP A 135 0.58 11.71 15.76
C TRP A 135 -0.87 11.80 16.27
N LEU A 136 -1.84 11.42 15.43
CA LEU A 136 -3.25 11.35 15.82
C LEU A 136 -3.47 10.35 16.96
N ALA A 137 -2.83 9.18 16.90
CA ALA A 137 -2.86 8.17 17.95
C ALA A 137 -2.30 8.73 19.27
N GLY A 138 -1.17 9.44 19.22
CA GLY A 138 -0.56 10.06 20.40
C GLY A 138 -1.43 11.14 21.06
N LYS A 139 -2.20 11.90 20.26
CA LYS A 139 -3.19 12.88 20.78
C LYS A 139 -4.44 12.19 21.36
N SER A 140 -4.73 10.96 20.95
CA SER A 140 -5.94 10.23 21.33
C SER A 140 -5.72 9.21 22.46
N SER A 141 -4.49 8.71 22.60
CA SER A 141 -4.13 7.73 23.64
C SER A 141 -4.10 8.35 25.03
N LYS A 142 -4.68 7.65 26.00
CA LYS A 142 -4.63 7.99 27.44
C LYS A 142 -3.51 7.26 28.15
N SER A 143 -3.24 6.02 27.77
CA SER A 143 -2.17 5.19 28.34
C SER A 143 -0.77 5.57 27.85
N GLY A 144 -0.68 6.23 26.69
CA GLY A 144 0.57 6.45 25.98
C GLY A 144 1.13 5.18 25.33
N VAL A 145 0.36 4.09 25.28
CA VAL A 145 0.78 2.80 24.71
C VAL A 145 -0.06 2.47 23.48
N ALA A 146 0.59 2.31 22.33
CA ALA A 146 -0.03 1.75 21.13
C ALA A 146 0.41 0.30 20.91
N GLY A 147 -0.49 -0.51 20.37
CA GLY A 147 -0.21 -1.85 19.86
C GLY A 147 -0.13 -1.84 18.33
N TYR A 148 0.88 -2.47 17.75
CA TYR A 148 1.07 -2.57 16.32
C TYR A 148 1.14 -4.04 15.89
N VAL A 149 0.11 -4.52 15.20
CA VAL A 149 0.06 -5.87 14.63
C VAL A 149 0.72 -5.85 13.26
N ALA A 150 1.77 -6.65 13.04
CA ALA A 150 2.59 -6.60 11.83
C ALA A 150 2.77 -7.98 11.20
N GLY A 151 2.77 -8.05 9.86
CA GLY A 151 2.91 -9.29 9.11
C GLY A 151 4.33 -9.85 9.19
N PHE A 152 5.25 -9.27 8.44
CA PHE A 152 6.66 -9.70 8.36
C PHE A 152 7.62 -8.52 8.62
N PRO A 153 8.84 -8.78 9.13
CA PRO A 153 9.83 -7.75 9.45
C PRO A 153 10.56 -7.23 8.20
N LEU A 154 9.80 -6.82 7.19
CA LEU A 154 10.35 -6.23 5.98
C LEU A 154 10.63 -4.72 6.17
N PRO A 155 11.58 -4.13 5.42
CA PRO A 155 11.89 -2.71 5.51
C PRO A 155 10.66 -1.80 5.45
N GLU A 156 9.72 -2.04 4.54
CA GLU A 156 8.47 -1.28 4.42
C GLU A 156 7.64 -1.31 5.71
N VAL A 157 7.54 -2.46 6.36
CA VAL A 157 6.81 -2.64 7.62
C VAL A 157 7.51 -1.90 8.75
N ILE A 158 8.84 -2.04 8.83
CA ILE A 158 9.70 -1.37 9.83
C ILE A 158 9.61 0.15 9.66
N GLN A 159 9.68 0.68 8.44
CA GLN A 159 9.45 2.10 8.13
C GLN A 159 8.10 2.58 8.69
N GLY A 160 7.05 1.80 8.46
CA GLY A 160 5.70 2.11 8.92
C GLY A 160 5.60 2.17 10.45
N ILE A 161 6.17 1.19 11.14
CA ILE A 161 6.24 1.13 12.61
C ILE A 161 7.02 2.32 13.16
N ASN A 162 8.21 2.58 12.60
CA ASN A 162 9.08 3.67 13.03
C ASN A 162 8.42 5.05 12.82
N ALA A 163 7.83 5.28 11.66
CA ALA A 163 7.13 6.52 11.37
C ALA A 163 5.92 6.73 12.30
N PHE A 164 5.17 5.67 12.57
CA PHE A 164 4.06 5.72 13.52
C PHE A 164 4.54 6.07 14.94
N ALA A 165 5.61 5.42 15.40
CA ALA A 165 6.20 5.70 16.71
C ALA A 165 6.73 7.14 16.81
N LEU A 166 7.44 7.62 15.79
CA LEU A 166 7.94 9.00 15.73
C LEU A 166 6.78 10.00 15.73
N GLY A 167 5.71 9.73 14.99
CA GLY A 167 4.49 10.53 15.00
C GLY A 167 3.84 10.56 16.38
N MET A 168 3.67 9.40 17.01
CA MET A 168 3.06 9.27 18.33
C MET A 168 3.87 10.03 19.40
N ARG A 169 5.20 9.88 19.38
CA ARG A 169 6.11 10.58 20.29
C ARG A 169 6.20 12.09 20.03
N ALA A 170 5.95 12.55 18.82
CA ALA A 170 5.82 13.99 18.54
C ALA A 170 4.57 14.62 19.19
N ALA A 171 3.54 13.83 19.50
CA ALA A 171 2.37 14.25 20.25
C ALA A 171 2.49 13.99 21.76
N ASN A 172 3.13 12.86 22.12
CA ASN A 172 3.39 12.43 23.50
C ASN A 172 4.80 11.85 23.60
N PRO A 173 5.82 12.59 24.09
CA PRO A 173 7.22 12.16 24.11
C PRO A 173 7.48 10.84 24.86
N ASN A 174 6.61 10.47 25.80
CA ASN A 174 6.72 9.24 26.60
C ASN A 174 5.98 8.06 25.97
N ALA A 175 5.34 8.24 24.83
CA ALA A 175 4.61 7.18 24.18
C ALA A 175 5.50 6.02 23.73
N THR A 176 4.91 4.82 23.75
CA THR A 176 5.55 3.58 23.31
C THR A 176 4.65 2.84 22.32
N VAL A 177 5.28 2.12 21.38
CA VAL A 177 4.60 1.28 20.39
C VAL A 177 5.08 -0.16 20.57
N ARG A 178 4.17 -1.05 20.97
CA ARG A 178 4.44 -2.48 21.15
C ARG A 178 4.10 -3.24 19.89
N VAL A 179 5.03 -4.04 19.38
CA VAL A 179 4.88 -4.76 18.11
C VAL A 179 4.60 -6.24 18.37
N ALA A 180 3.60 -6.78 17.66
CA ALA A 180 3.31 -8.21 17.59
C ALA A 180 3.41 -8.69 16.13
N TRP A 181 4.24 -9.72 15.88
CA TRP A 181 4.49 -10.28 14.57
C TRP A 181 3.61 -11.50 14.27
N LEU A 182 3.00 -11.54 13.11
CA LEU A 182 2.08 -12.60 12.69
C LEU A 182 2.78 -13.75 11.91
N GLY A 183 3.84 -13.40 11.15
CA GLY A 183 4.45 -14.32 10.18
C GLY A 183 3.55 -14.62 8.97
N THR A 184 2.57 -13.77 8.71
CA THR A 184 1.64 -13.87 7.57
C THR A 184 1.08 -12.50 7.21
N TRP A 185 0.62 -12.33 5.95
CA TRP A 185 -0.06 -11.12 5.52
C TRP A 185 -1.55 -11.09 5.84
N PHE A 186 -2.19 -12.27 5.94
CA PHE A 186 -3.62 -12.38 6.13
C PHE A 186 -3.95 -13.63 6.95
N ASP A 187 -4.36 -13.43 8.20
CA ASP A 187 -4.83 -14.48 9.10
C ASP A 187 -5.73 -13.85 10.17
N PRO A 188 -7.03 -13.68 9.92
CA PRO A 188 -7.94 -13.00 10.84
C PRO A 188 -7.92 -13.53 12.28
N PRO A 189 -7.87 -14.85 12.55
CA PRO A 189 -7.70 -15.37 13.90
C PRO A 189 -6.43 -14.88 14.59
N LYS A 190 -5.26 -15.01 13.95
CA LYS A 190 -3.98 -14.54 14.51
C LYS A 190 -3.95 -13.03 14.71
N GLU A 191 -4.51 -12.27 13.76
CA GLU A 191 -4.62 -10.81 13.86
C GLU A 191 -5.43 -10.40 15.10
N ARG A 192 -6.55 -11.11 15.35
CA ARG A 192 -7.38 -10.91 16.54
C ARG A 192 -6.63 -11.27 17.83
N GLU A 193 -5.97 -12.43 17.89
CA GLU A 193 -5.18 -12.85 19.05
C GLU A 193 -4.07 -11.84 19.38
N ALA A 194 -3.32 -11.38 18.38
CA ALA A 194 -2.28 -10.37 18.55
C ALA A 194 -2.85 -9.04 19.06
N ALA A 195 -3.99 -8.60 18.53
CA ALA A 195 -4.68 -7.39 18.98
C ALA A 195 -5.11 -7.51 20.44
N LEU A 196 -5.70 -8.64 20.84
CA LEU A 196 -6.11 -8.89 22.24
C LEU A 196 -4.92 -8.91 23.19
N ALA A 197 -3.80 -9.53 22.80
CA ALA A 197 -2.58 -9.57 23.61
C ALA A 197 -2.00 -8.16 23.80
N LEU A 198 -1.99 -7.32 22.75
CA LEU A 198 -1.53 -5.94 22.84
C LEU A 198 -2.42 -5.08 23.74
N ILE A 199 -3.75 -5.24 23.65
CA ILE A 199 -4.71 -4.57 24.55
C ILE A 199 -4.49 -5.02 26.00
N GLY A 200 -4.35 -6.34 26.23
CA GLY A 200 -4.02 -6.89 27.56
C GLY A 200 -2.70 -6.37 28.12
N GLY A 201 -1.75 -6.00 27.24
CA GLY A 201 -0.50 -5.34 27.56
C GLY A 201 -0.60 -3.83 27.80
N GLY A 202 -1.82 -3.25 27.80
CA GLY A 202 -2.06 -1.83 28.11
C GLY A 202 -2.16 -0.91 26.89
N ALA A 203 -2.19 -1.42 25.68
CA ALA A 203 -2.43 -0.60 24.49
C ALA A 203 -3.89 -0.13 24.45
N ASP A 204 -4.10 1.17 24.31
CA ASP A 204 -5.42 1.78 24.15
C ASP A 204 -5.64 2.36 22.72
N VAL A 205 -4.63 2.26 21.88
CA VAL A 205 -4.72 2.49 20.44
C VAL A 205 -4.04 1.34 19.69
N LEU A 206 -4.69 0.80 18.68
CA LEU A 206 -4.13 -0.22 17.81
C LEU A 206 -3.79 0.34 16.43
N ALA A 207 -2.80 -0.25 15.78
CA ALA A 207 -2.51 -0.11 14.37
C ALA A 207 -2.14 -1.48 13.80
N ASN A 208 -2.27 -1.67 12.48
CA ASN A 208 -1.91 -2.94 11.86
C ASN A 208 -1.21 -2.74 10.51
N HIS A 209 -0.40 -3.73 10.13
CA HIS A 209 0.14 -3.95 8.80
C HIS A 209 -0.15 -5.40 8.40
N SER A 210 -1.43 -5.69 8.30
CA SER A 210 -2.03 -6.98 7.93
C SER A 210 -3.27 -6.73 7.07
N GLY A 211 -3.78 -7.77 6.43
CA GLY A 211 -4.73 -7.62 5.33
C GLY A 211 -6.20 -7.74 5.68
N SER A 212 -6.56 -8.11 6.93
CA SER A 212 -7.96 -8.31 7.32
C SER A 212 -8.50 -7.18 8.20
N PRO A 213 -9.83 -7.06 8.37
CA PRO A 213 -10.42 -6.11 9.30
C PRO A 213 -10.43 -6.59 10.77
N ALA A 214 -9.78 -7.71 11.11
CA ALA A 214 -9.86 -8.31 12.44
C ALA A 214 -9.32 -7.39 13.55
N VAL A 215 -8.23 -6.64 13.28
CA VAL A 215 -7.68 -5.69 14.27
C VAL A 215 -8.63 -4.53 14.54
N PRO A 216 -9.19 -3.83 13.52
CA PRO A 216 -10.25 -2.83 13.75
C PRO A 216 -11.49 -3.39 14.47
N GLN A 217 -11.99 -4.56 14.08
CA GLN A 217 -13.12 -5.20 14.74
C GLN A 217 -12.83 -5.49 16.22
N THR A 218 -11.63 -5.99 16.52
CA THR A 218 -11.21 -6.24 17.92
C THR A 218 -11.13 -4.95 18.72
N ALA A 219 -10.61 -3.87 18.13
CA ALA A 219 -10.57 -2.56 18.76
C ALA A 219 -11.99 -2.05 19.10
N GLN A 220 -12.92 -2.18 18.15
CA GLN A 220 -14.33 -1.81 18.33
C GLN A 220 -14.98 -2.59 19.48
N GLU A 221 -14.80 -3.92 19.49
CA GLU A 221 -15.33 -4.81 20.53
C GLU A 221 -14.77 -4.52 21.92
N ARG A 222 -13.51 -4.10 22.01
CA ARG A 222 -12.81 -3.83 23.27
C ARG A 222 -12.85 -2.37 23.70
N GLY A 223 -13.47 -1.49 22.90
CA GLY A 223 -13.61 -0.06 23.23
C GLY A 223 -12.28 0.71 23.20
N VAL A 224 -11.24 0.19 22.52
CA VAL A 224 -9.99 0.92 22.30
C VAL A 224 -9.99 1.56 20.91
N LYS A 225 -9.09 2.52 20.67
CA LYS A 225 -9.00 3.20 19.38
C LYS A 225 -8.17 2.39 18.38
N VAL A 226 -8.35 2.68 17.08
CA VAL A 226 -7.58 2.01 16.02
C VAL A 226 -7.28 2.97 14.86
N ILE A 227 -6.13 2.76 14.24
CA ILE A 227 -5.78 3.30 12.93
C ILE A 227 -5.94 2.18 11.90
N GLY A 228 -6.88 2.34 10.98
CA GLY A 228 -7.06 1.42 9.85
C GLY A 228 -5.90 1.45 8.86
N TYR A 229 -5.77 0.41 8.04
CA TYR A 229 -4.68 0.32 7.07
C TYR A 229 -5.13 -0.21 5.72
N GLN A 230 -4.46 0.25 4.66
CA GLN A 230 -4.68 -0.01 3.24
C GLN A 230 -6.00 0.55 2.71
N SER A 231 -7.11 0.34 3.41
CA SER A 231 -8.43 0.85 3.07
C SER A 231 -9.08 1.50 4.29
N ASP A 232 -10.14 2.29 4.06
CA ASP A 232 -11.00 2.76 5.14
C ASP A 232 -11.77 1.57 5.72
N MET A 233 -11.56 1.32 7.01
CA MET A 233 -12.17 0.22 7.76
C MET A 233 -13.22 0.71 8.76
N SER A 234 -13.68 1.98 8.66
CA SER A 234 -14.65 2.60 9.59
C SER A 234 -15.95 1.80 9.71
N ARG A 235 -16.39 1.12 8.67
CA ARG A 235 -17.58 0.25 8.73
C ARG A 235 -17.42 -0.96 9.66
N PHE A 236 -16.18 -1.38 9.97
CA PHE A 236 -15.87 -2.47 10.90
C PHE A 236 -15.56 -1.96 12.29
N ALA A 237 -15.25 -0.68 12.43
CA ALA A 237 -14.90 -0.02 13.68
C ALA A 237 -15.43 1.42 13.71
N PRO A 238 -16.77 1.62 13.63
CA PRO A 238 -17.37 2.94 13.46
C PRO A 238 -17.05 3.91 14.59
N ASP A 239 -16.91 3.42 15.82
CA ASP A 239 -16.59 4.25 17.01
C ASP A 239 -15.10 4.21 17.38
N ALA A 240 -14.38 3.16 16.94
CA ALA A 240 -12.99 2.94 17.33
C ALA A 240 -12.00 3.54 16.33
N GLN A 241 -12.30 3.53 15.02
CA GLN A 241 -11.36 4.03 14.02
C GLN A 241 -11.20 5.55 14.09
N LEU A 242 -9.98 6.01 14.38
CA LEU A 242 -9.63 7.43 14.37
C LEU A 242 -9.45 7.95 12.93
N ALA A 243 -8.77 7.21 12.11
CA ALA A 243 -8.55 7.39 10.69
C ALA A 243 -7.96 6.09 10.10
N ALA A 244 -7.76 6.02 8.79
CA ALA A 244 -7.02 4.96 8.13
C ALA A 244 -5.93 5.53 7.23
N VAL A 245 -4.78 4.85 7.16
CA VAL A 245 -3.78 5.10 6.12
C VAL A 245 -4.13 4.24 4.92
N THR A 246 -4.58 4.87 3.85
CA THR A 246 -5.09 4.20 2.64
C THR A 246 -4.13 4.36 1.48
N SER A 247 -4.14 3.41 0.55
CA SER A 247 -3.45 3.50 -0.73
C SER A 247 -4.44 3.73 -1.88
N ASP A 248 -3.97 4.40 -2.93
CA ASP A 248 -4.71 4.57 -4.17
C ASP A 248 -3.83 4.21 -5.37
N TRP A 249 -4.06 3.03 -5.91
CA TRP A 249 -3.32 2.50 -7.06
C TRP A 249 -3.97 2.83 -8.40
N SER A 250 -5.17 3.40 -8.42
CA SER A 250 -5.98 3.58 -9.63
C SER A 250 -5.30 4.44 -10.69
N GLY A 251 -4.69 5.55 -10.26
CA GLY A 251 -3.92 6.42 -11.14
C GLY A 251 -2.70 5.73 -11.74
N HIS A 252 -1.95 4.96 -10.93
CA HIS A 252 -0.80 4.19 -11.38
C HIS A 252 -1.22 3.13 -12.41
N TYR A 253 -2.20 2.30 -12.10
CA TYR A 253 -2.69 1.25 -13.00
C TYR A 253 -3.18 1.80 -14.33
N THR A 254 -3.93 2.90 -14.30
CA THR A 254 -4.43 3.54 -15.53
C THR A 254 -3.29 4.05 -16.39
N ARG A 255 -2.29 4.73 -15.81
CA ARG A 255 -1.12 5.23 -16.56
C ARG A 255 -0.29 4.09 -17.16
N VAL A 256 -0.07 3.02 -16.41
CA VAL A 256 0.66 1.84 -16.89
C VAL A 256 -0.07 1.19 -18.07
N ALA A 257 -1.36 0.93 -17.95
CA ALA A 257 -2.15 0.36 -19.04
C ALA A 257 -2.13 1.25 -20.29
N GLN A 258 -2.24 2.57 -20.12
CA GLN A 258 -2.13 3.53 -21.21
C GLN A 258 -0.75 3.50 -21.86
N ALA A 259 0.33 3.42 -21.08
CA ALA A 259 1.70 3.35 -21.61
C ALA A 259 1.94 2.05 -22.39
N VAL A 260 1.41 0.91 -21.93
CA VAL A 260 1.47 -0.36 -22.65
C VAL A 260 0.71 -0.28 -23.97
N MET A 261 -0.51 0.25 -23.96
CA MET A 261 -1.31 0.43 -25.20
C MET A 261 -0.63 1.37 -26.20
N ALA A 262 0.05 2.40 -25.73
CA ALA A 262 0.78 3.37 -26.57
C ALA A 262 2.18 2.88 -27.00
N GLY A 263 2.65 1.73 -26.52
CA GLY A 263 4.02 1.25 -26.78
C GLY A 263 5.12 2.09 -26.12
N THR A 264 4.79 2.93 -25.14
CA THR A 264 5.70 3.85 -24.44
C THR A 264 6.12 3.36 -23.05
N TRP A 265 5.65 2.18 -22.64
CA TRP A 265 6.02 1.60 -21.37
C TRP A 265 7.55 1.36 -21.27
N GLN A 266 8.14 1.79 -20.18
CA GLN A 266 9.57 1.62 -19.89
C GLN A 266 9.74 1.07 -18.48
N PRO A 267 10.78 0.24 -18.24
CA PRO A 267 11.07 -0.24 -16.88
C PRO A 267 11.47 0.90 -15.95
N GLN A 268 10.86 0.93 -14.77
CA GLN A 268 11.12 1.93 -13.74
C GLN A 268 10.79 1.38 -12.35
N ALA A 269 11.26 2.08 -11.31
CA ALA A 269 10.81 1.89 -9.93
C ALA A 269 10.00 3.11 -9.51
N VAL A 270 8.75 2.89 -9.10
CA VAL A 270 7.85 3.94 -8.64
C VAL A 270 7.70 3.86 -7.13
N TRP A 271 7.93 4.96 -6.43
CA TRP A 271 7.72 5.05 -4.97
C TRP A 271 7.07 6.38 -4.62
N GLY A 272 5.75 6.43 -4.73
CA GLY A 272 4.96 7.65 -4.54
C GLY A 272 4.41 7.78 -3.12
N GLY A 273 4.19 9.00 -2.68
CA GLY A 273 3.71 9.34 -1.35
C GLY A 273 2.35 10.03 -1.35
N ILE A 274 2.10 10.79 -0.29
CA ILE A 274 0.88 11.61 -0.15
C ILE A 274 0.82 12.68 -1.24
N LYS A 275 1.95 13.31 -1.54
CA LYS A 275 2.06 14.31 -2.60
C LYS A 275 1.64 13.76 -3.97
N ASP A 276 1.93 12.49 -4.24
CA ASP A 276 1.62 11.82 -5.50
C ASP A 276 0.23 11.21 -5.53
N GLY A 277 -0.52 11.31 -4.42
CA GLY A 277 -1.85 10.73 -4.25
C GLY A 277 -1.88 9.21 -4.08
N MET A 278 -0.71 8.56 -3.92
CA MET A 278 -0.63 7.11 -3.72
C MET A 278 -0.89 6.70 -2.27
N VAL A 279 -0.72 7.62 -1.33
CA VAL A 279 -1.06 7.45 0.10
C VAL A 279 -2.00 8.56 0.52
N ARG A 280 -2.99 8.24 1.35
CA ARG A 280 -3.93 9.21 1.92
C ARG A 280 -4.30 8.83 3.35
N LEU A 281 -4.67 9.83 4.16
CA LEU A 281 -5.48 9.58 5.35
C LEU A 281 -6.96 9.60 4.95
N SER A 282 -7.74 8.64 5.47
CA SER A 282 -9.20 8.67 5.38
C SER A 282 -9.77 9.84 6.18
N ALA A 283 -11.08 10.05 6.09
CA ALA A 283 -11.77 11.00 6.97
C ALA A 283 -11.45 10.71 8.45
N VAL A 284 -11.09 11.75 9.19
CA VAL A 284 -10.83 11.65 10.63
C VAL A 284 -12.16 11.54 11.37
N HIS A 285 -12.24 10.61 12.32
CA HIS A 285 -13.44 10.34 13.10
C HIS A 285 -14.08 11.62 13.66
N ALA A 286 -15.41 11.67 13.66
CA ALA A 286 -16.17 12.86 14.08
C ALA A 286 -15.84 13.29 15.50
N GLY A 287 -15.63 12.33 16.41
CA GLY A 287 -15.30 12.57 17.82
C GLY A 287 -13.90 13.10 18.11
N VAL A 288 -13.01 13.20 17.12
CA VAL A 288 -11.70 13.85 17.32
C VAL A 288 -11.90 15.37 17.41
N PRO A 289 -11.30 16.06 18.42
CA PRO A 289 -11.45 17.50 18.60
C PRO A 289 -11.04 18.31 17.36
N ALA A 290 -11.71 19.43 17.13
CA ALA A 290 -11.53 20.27 15.93
C ALA A 290 -10.11 20.87 15.84
N ASP A 291 -9.50 21.21 16.99
CA ASP A 291 -8.11 21.69 17.07
C ASP A 291 -7.13 20.61 16.67
N VAL A 292 -7.31 19.36 17.13
CA VAL A 292 -6.49 18.21 16.72
C VAL A 292 -6.60 17.97 15.20
N LYS A 293 -7.81 18.07 14.63
CA LYS A 293 -8.01 17.95 13.18
C LYS A 293 -7.25 19.05 12.41
N ARG A 294 -7.29 20.30 12.90
CA ARG A 294 -6.55 21.42 12.29
C ARG A 294 -5.03 21.22 12.37
N GLU A 295 -4.51 20.79 13.52
CA GLU A 295 -3.08 20.48 13.68
C GLU A 295 -2.63 19.34 12.76
N LEU A 296 -3.44 18.29 12.63
CA LEU A 296 -3.16 17.16 11.71
C LEU A 296 -3.08 17.63 10.26
N ALA A 297 -4.05 18.44 9.81
CA ALA A 297 -4.05 19.01 8.47
C ALA A 297 -2.84 19.94 8.20
N ALA A 298 -2.40 20.70 9.21
CA ALA A 298 -1.19 21.51 9.11
C ALA A 298 0.08 20.64 8.96
N ARG A 299 0.16 19.51 9.68
CA ARG A 299 1.25 18.53 9.56
C ARG A 299 1.29 17.87 8.18
N GLU A 300 0.13 17.50 7.66
CA GLU A 300 0.02 16.93 6.31
C GLU A 300 0.50 17.95 5.24
N LYS A 301 0.12 19.21 5.35
CA LYS A 301 0.63 20.27 4.47
C LYS A 301 2.14 20.44 4.56
N ALA A 302 2.69 20.40 5.78
CA ALA A 302 4.14 20.52 5.99
C ALA A 302 4.90 19.29 5.40
N LEU A 303 4.31 18.09 5.52
CA LEU A 303 4.84 16.88 4.90
C LEU A 303 4.87 17.01 3.37
N ILE A 304 3.75 17.41 2.75
CA ILE A 304 3.64 17.62 1.29
C ILE A 304 4.63 18.68 0.80
N ALA A 305 4.86 19.72 1.60
CA ALA A 305 5.84 20.76 1.30
C ALA A 305 7.30 20.31 1.54
N GLY A 306 7.54 19.13 2.11
CA GLY A 306 8.86 18.62 2.46
C GLY A 306 9.53 19.32 3.64
N THR A 307 8.79 20.13 4.42
CA THR A 307 9.31 20.87 5.58
C THR A 307 9.20 20.08 6.90
N ALA A 308 8.48 18.96 6.90
CA ALA A 308 8.38 18.03 8.02
C ALA A 308 8.26 16.61 7.49
N GLY A 309 8.57 15.63 8.35
CA GLY A 309 8.44 14.21 8.00
C GLY A 309 8.95 13.31 9.12
N PRO A 310 8.70 11.99 9.03
CA PRO A 310 9.09 11.05 10.08
C PRO A 310 10.60 10.90 10.23
N PHE A 311 11.34 10.94 9.13
CA PHE A 311 12.78 10.63 9.11
C PHE A 311 13.63 11.88 8.90
N VAL A 312 13.24 12.98 9.58
CA VAL A 312 13.90 14.28 9.54
C VAL A 312 14.42 14.64 10.94
N GLY A 313 15.64 15.18 11.03
CA GLY A 313 16.26 15.58 12.29
C GLY A 313 17.03 14.42 12.95
N ARG A 314 17.17 14.49 14.27
CA ARG A 314 17.91 13.49 15.03
C ARG A 314 17.07 12.23 15.21
N LEU A 315 17.61 11.09 14.77
CA LEU A 315 16.99 9.77 14.92
C LEU A 315 17.85 8.89 15.81
N VAL A 316 17.24 8.29 16.81
CA VAL A 316 17.88 7.37 17.77
C VAL A 316 17.13 6.05 17.69
N ASP A 317 17.85 4.92 17.66
CA ASP A 317 17.25 3.60 17.68
C ASP A 317 16.87 3.14 19.12
N GLN A 318 16.22 1.98 19.20
CA GLN A 318 15.79 1.41 20.49
C GLN A 318 16.96 1.07 21.42
N ASP A 319 18.19 0.90 20.89
CA ASP A 319 19.42 0.65 21.66
C ASP A 319 20.16 1.95 22.02
N SER A 320 19.52 3.11 21.85
CA SER A 320 20.08 4.44 22.11
C SER A 320 21.24 4.85 21.19
N ARG A 321 21.43 4.16 20.03
CA ARG A 321 22.41 4.55 19.04
C ARG A 321 21.83 5.62 18.13
N VAL A 322 22.63 6.63 17.82
CA VAL A 322 22.25 7.67 16.87
C VAL A 322 22.36 7.13 15.45
N ARG A 323 21.25 7.09 14.73
CA ARG A 323 21.17 6.66 13.33
C ARG A 323 21.28 7.83 12.36
N GLN A 324 20.91 9.01 12.84
CA GLN A 324 21.04 10.27 12.12
C GLN A 324 21.12 11.43 13.11
N GLU A 325 22.01 12.39 12.91
CA GLU A 325 22.11 13.59 13.76
C GLU A 325 21.23 14.74 13.24
N ARG A 326 21.17 14.95 11.93
CA ARG A 326 20.46 16.08 11.30
C ARG A 326 20.13 15.79 9.83
N GLY A 327 19.24 16.60 9.25
CA GLY A 327 18.80 16.46 7.87
C GLY A 327 17.66 15.43 7.73
N ALA A 328 17.52 14.84 6.55
CA ALA A 328 16.56 13.80 6.25
C ALA A 328 17.28 12.52 5.81
N LEU A 329 16.75 11.35 6.20
CA LEU A 329 17.23 10.09 5.64
C LEU A 329 16.95 10.06 4.14
N GLY A 330 17.95 9.64 3.37
CA GLY A 330 17.77 9.39 1.93
C GLY A 330 16.94 8.15 1.66
N ASP A 331 16.37 8.08 0.47
CA ASP A 331 15.50 6.98 0.03
C ASP A 331 16.16 5.60 0.17
N ASP A 332 17.46 5.48 -0.14
CA ASP A 332 18.21 4.22 -0.02
C ASP A 332 18.30 3.73 1.43
N ALA A 333 18.49 4.64 2.38
CA ALA A 333 18.55 4.31 3.79
C ALA A 333 17.16 3.92 4.33
N ILE A 334 16.13 4.61 3.88
CA ILE A 334 14.74 4.28 4.22
C ILE A 334 14.38 2.91 3.63
N ALA A 335 14.67 2.67 2.36
CA ALA A 335 14.34 1.41 1.67
C ALA A 335 15.03 0.17 2.28
N LYS A 336 16.13 0.36 3.02
CA LYS A 336 16.90 -0.72 3.67
C LYS A 336 16.76 -0.72 5.19
N MET A 337 15.74 -0.04 5.74
CA MET A 337 15.56 0.11 7.18
C MET A 337 15.35 -1.24 7.87
N ASP A 338 16.22 -1.58 8.79
CA ASP A 338 16.30 -2.87 9.52
C ASP A 338 16.44 -2.69 11.04
N TRP A 339 16.03 -1.54 11.57
CA TRP A 339 16.15 -1.18 12.99
C TRP A 339 14.90 -0.41 13.45
N PHE A 340 14.62 -0.46 14.75
CA PHE A 340 13.53 0.27 15.36
C PHE A 340 14.01 1.59 15.98
N VAL A 341 13.18 2.64 15.86
CA VAL A 341 13.40 3.89 16.57
C VAL A 341 13.13 3.75 18.07
N GLN A 342 13.70 4.64 18.86
CA GLN A 342 13.38 4.78 20.28
C GLN A 342 11.89 4.94 20.51
N GLY A 343 11.34 4.19 21.48
CA GLY A 343 9.91 4.16 21.79
C GLY A 343 9.17 2.98 21.16
N VAL A 344 9.78 2.27 20.22
CA VAL A 344 9.28 0.96 19.78
C VAL A 344 9.75 -0.12 20.75
N VAL A 345 8.81 -0.98 21.16
CA VAL A 345 9.05 -2.10 22.10
C VAL A 345 8.75 -3.39 21.36
N GLY A 346 9.75 -4.25 21.26
CA GLY A 346 9.71 -5.53 20.55
C GLY A 346 11.03 -5.82 19.87
N ASN A 347 11.17 -7.03 19.38
CA ASN A 347 12.36 -7.48 18.65
C ASN A 347 12.00 -7.68 17.17
N LEU A 348 12.99 -7.48 16.30
CA LEU A 348 12.90 -7.95 14.92
C LEU A 348 13.08 -9.47 14.92
N PRO A 349 12.14 -10.26 14.40
CA PRO A 349 12.34 -11.69 14.18
C PRO A 349 13.58 -11.93 13.30
N LYS A 350 14.35 -12.96 13.63
CA LYS A 350 15.53 -13.37 12.87
C LYS A 350 15.14 -14.14 11.61
#